data_1428be6ecd207496993355e8c88b8d46
#
_entry.id   1428be6ecd207496993355e8c88b8d46
#
_cell.length_a   1.000
_cell.length_b   1.000
_cell.length_c   1.000
_cell.angle_alpha   90.00
_cell.angle_beta   90.00
_cell.angle_gamma   90.00
#
_symmetry.space_group_name_H-M   'P 1'
#
loop_
_entity.id
_entity.type
_entity.pdbx_description
1 polymer ?
#
loop_
_entity_poly.entity_id
_entity_poly.type
_entity_poly.pdbx_seq_one_letter_code
_entity_poly.pdbx_strand_id
1 'polypeptide(L)'
;MKRRGTPEADLQRTVVTALRFALPKGAILHHCANEVTEAGPRGAKRQAILVGIGVHPGFADLVVLSAGRVLFLELKSLKGRLSRAQEAFRDAVLAQGFGWALVRSLDDALGALADHGFTTRVAYPTGRVAP
;
A
#
# COMPACT_ATOMS: atom_id res chain seq x y z
N MET A 1 13.29 -13.71 23.76
CA MET A 1 12.48 -14.37 22.74
C MET A 1 12.15 -13.40 21.61
N LYS A 2 12.47 -13.77 20.40
CA LYS A 2 12.20 -12.91 19.25
C LYS A 2 10.71 -12.80 19.01
N ARG A 3 10.21 -11.58 18.97
CA ARG A 3 8.82 -11.33 18.65
C ARG A 3 8.54 -11.65 17.18
N ARG A 4 7.60 -12.52 16.90
CA ARG A 4 7.22 -12.79 15.53
C ARG A 4 6.44 -11.61 14.96
N GLY A 5 6.90 -11.09 13.84
CA GLY A 5 6.14 -10.14 13.05
C GLY A 5 4.92 -10.80 12.42
N THR A 6 3.92 -10.02 12.05
CA THR A 6 2.80 -10.53 11.25
C THR A 6 3.24 -10.70 9.80
N PRO A 7 2.60 -11.60 9.03
CA PRO A 7 2.91 -11.73 7.60
C PRO A 7 2.77 -10.42 6.83
N GLU A 8 1.79 -9.59 7.16
CA GLU A 8 1.62 -8.30 6.48
C GLU A 8 2.72 -7.31 6.84
N ALA A 9 3.17 -7.28 8.12
CA ALA A 9 4.27 -6.42 8.53
C ALA A 9 5.59 -6.82 7.85
N ASP A 10 5.83 -8.13 7.73
CA ASP A 10 7.01 -8.64 7.04
C ASP A 10 6.98 -8.31 5.55
N LEU A 11 5.84 -8.47 4.92
CA LEU A 11 5.62 -8.09 3.52
C LEU A 11 5.88 -6.59 3.35
N GLN A 12 5.35 -5.76 4.24
CA GLN A 12 5.54 -4.32 4.15
C GLN A 12 7.02 -3.93 4.22
N ARG A 13 7.78 -4.51 5.16
CA ARG A 13 9.22 -4.24 5.26
C ARG A 13 9.94 -4.63 3.98
N THR A 14 9.63 -5.79 3.43
CA THR A 14 10.21 -6.27 2.18
C THR A 14 9.89 -5.34 1.02
N VAL A 15 8.63 -4.96 0.86
CA VAL A 15 8.18 -4.07 -0.20
C VAL A 15 8.81 -2.69 -0.06
N VAL A 16 8.76 -2.10 1.12
CA VAL A 16 9.33 -0.75 1.35
C VAL A 16 10.81 -0.72 1.04
N THR A 17 11.57 -1.70 1.54
CA THR A 17 13.01 -1.79 1.27
C THR A 17 13.30 -1.88 -0.22
N ALA A 18 12.59 -2.76 -0.92
CA ALA A 18 12.79 -2.97 -2.36
C ALA A 18 12.37 -1.74 -3.18
N LEU A 19 11.25 -1.12 -2.85
CA LEU A 19 10.77 0.04 -3.60
C LEU A 19 11.64 1.27 -3.39
N ARG A 20 12.19 1.47 -2.20
CA ARG A 20 13.16 2.56 -1.95
C ARG A 20 14.38 2.41 -2.83
N PHE A 21 14.79 1.18 -3.11
CA PHE A 21 15.90 0.91 -4.01
C PHE A 21 15.50 1.04 -5.48
N ALA A 22 14.32 0.56 -5.83
CA ALA A 22 13.86 0.50 -7.23
C ALA A 22 13.37 1.85 -7.77
N LEU A 23 12.77 2.67 -6.94
CA LEU A 23 12.21 3.95 -7.38
C LEU A 23 13.31 4.96 -7.70
N PRO A 24 13.10 5.82 -8.70
CA PRO A 24 14.10 6.83 -9.07
C PRO A 24 14.25 7.88 -7.98
N LYS A 25 15.36 8.61 -8.04
CA LYS A 25 15.62 9.73 -7.15
C LYS A 25 14.50 10.75 -7.25
N GLY A 26 14.01 11.22 -6.12
CA GLY A 26 12.92 12.18 -6.06
C GLY A 26 11.53 11.57 -5.88
N ALA A 27 11.39 10.26 -6.12
CA ALA A 27 10.14 9.58 -5.83
C ALA A 27 9.90 9.54 -4.32
N ILE A 28 8.63 9.60 -3.93
CA ILE A 28 8.23 9.51 -2.52
C ILE A 28 7.45 8.22 -2.32
N LEU A 29 7.88 7.44 -1.33
CA LEU A 29 7.15 6.28 -0.82
C LEU A 29 6.77 6.59 0.62
N HIS A 30 5.49 6.55 0.92
CA HIS A 30 4.99 6.89 2.24
C HIS A 30 4.11 5.78 2.81
N HIS A 31 4.37 5.39 4.05
CA HIS A 31 3.52 4.48 4.80
C HIS A 31 2.47 5.29 5.55
N CYS A 32 1.21 4.99 5.29
CA CYS A 32 0.07 5.66 5.91
C CYS A 32 -0.26 4.95 7.22
N ALA A 33 0.35 5.39 8.32
CA ALA A 33 0.36 4.69 9.60
C ALA A 33 -0.87 5.03 10.47
N ASN A 34 -2.07 4.92 9.90
CA ASN A 34 -3.31 5.29 10.60
C ASN A 34 -4.19 4.09 10.92
N GLU A 35 -3.60 2.90 11.00
CA GLU A 35 -4.35 1.69 11.28
C GLU A 35 -4.70 1.56 12.76
N VAL A 36 -5.95 1.18 13.03
CA VAL A 36 -6.39 0.77 14.34
C VAL A 36 -6.37 -0.75 14.37
N THR A 37 -5.44 -1.30 15.16
CA THR A 37 -5.28 -2.76 15.28
C THR A 37 -5.99 -3.32 16.50
N GLU A 38 -6.45 -2.46 17.42
CA GLU A 38 -7.15 -2.89 18.62
C GLU A 38 -8.60 -3.27 18.30
N ALA A 39 -9.04 -4.40 18.82
CA ALA A 39 -10.43 -4.82 18.73
C ALA A 39 -11.24 -4.27 19.90
N GLY A 40 -12.57 -4.30 19.77
CA GLY A 40 -13.50 -3.93 20.83
C GLY A 40 -13.70 -2.44 21.01
N PRO A 41 -14.27 -2.01 22.18
CA PRO A 41 -14.64 -0.61 22.41
C PRO A 41 -13.47 0.36 22.34
N ARG A 42 -12.29 -0.05 22.79
CA ARG A 42 -11.09 0.81 22.76
C ARG A 42 -10.64 1.07 21.32
N GLY A 43 -10.64 0.05 20.46
CA GLY A 43 -10.32 0.20 19.06
C GLY A 43 -11.35 1.04 18.32
N ALA A 44 -12.63 0.84 18.59
CA ALA A 44 -13.71 1.61 18.00
C ALA A 44 -13.62 3.09 18.39
N LYS A 45 -13.30 3.39 19.64
CA LYS A 45 -13.10 4.78 20.11
C LYS A 45 -11.93 5.44 19.40
N ARG A 46 -10.81 4.71 19.27
CA ARG A 46 -9.63 5.21 18.59
C ARG A 46 -9.91 5.50 17.11
N GLN A 47 -10.62 4.59 16.45
CA GLN A 47 -11.02 4.79 15.06
C GLN A 47 -11.92 6.02 14.91
N ALA A 48 -12.87 6.21 15.81
CA ALA A 48 -13.73 7.38 15.79
C ALA A 48 -12.95 8.69 15.94
N ILE A 49 -11.95 8.70 16.82
CA ILE A 49 -11.07 9.88 16.99
C ILE A 49 -10.31 10.16 15.70
N LEU A 50 -9.71 9.15 15.09
CA LEU A 50 -8.96 9.33 13.85
C LEU A 50 -9.85 9.85 12.72
N VAL A 51 -11.03 9.27 12.54
CA VAL A 51 -11.99 9.74 11.53
C VAL A 51 -12.40 11.18 11.81
N GLY A 52 -12.61 11.53 13.09
CA GLY A 52 -13.00 12.89 13.49
C GLY A 52 -11.93 13.93 13.17
N ILE A 53 -10.66 13.54 13.14
CA ILE A 53 -9.56 14.45 12.77
C ILE A 53 -9.14 14.34 11.31
N GLY A 54 -9.91 13.62 10.50
CA GLY A 54 -9.74 13.65 9.06
C GLY A 54 -9.14 12.39 8.42
N VAL A 55 -8.92 11.33 9.18
CA VAL A 55 -8.42 10.07 8.61
C VAL A 55 -9.54 9.40 7.81
N HIS A 56 -9.28 9.12 6.55
CA HIS A 56 -10.25 8.42 5.70
C HIS A 56 -10.22 6.92 5.99
N PRO A 57 -11.35 6.29 6.34
CA PRO A 57 -11.38 4.85 6.61
C PRO A 57 -10.93 4.05 5.38
N GLY A 58 -10.17 2.98 5.63
CA GLY A 58 -9.73 2.09 4.56
C GLY A 58 -8.61 2.64 3.69
N PHE A 59 -7.96 3.74 4.11
CA PHE A 59 -6.86 4.31 3.35
C PHE A 59 -5.76 3.26 3.15
N ALA A 60 -5.14 3.26 1.96
CA ALA A 60 -4.12 2.28 1.61
C ALA A 60 -2.89 2.34 2.53
N ASP A 61 -2.18 1.21 2.63
CA ASP A 61 -0.98 1.10 3.47
C ASP A 61 0.16 1.99 2.99
N LEU A 62 0.36 2.06 1.68
CA LEU A 62 1.45 2.80 1.07
C LEU A 62 0.93 3.70 -0.04
N VAL A 63 1.61 4.83 -0.24
CA VAL A 63 1.40 5.69 -1.41
C VAL A 63 2.74 5.95 -2.07
N VAL A 64 2.77 5.88 -3.40
CA VAL A 64 3.94 6.17 -4.21
C VAL A 64 3.64 7.39 -5.08
N LEU A 65 4.52 8.38 -4.98
CA LEU A 65 4.44 9.60 -5.78
C LEU A 65 5.71 9.72 -6.61
N SER A 66 5.56 9.76 -7.93
CA SER A 66 6.71 9.90 -8.82
C SER A 66 6.26 10.41 -10.20
N ALA A 67 6.94 11.41 -10.71
CA ALA A 67 6.72 11.94 -12.06
C ALA A 67 5.24 12.28 -12.34
N GLY A 68 4.55 12.87 -11.36
CA GLY A 68 3.16 13.26 -11.51
C GLY A 68 2.15 12.13 -11.35
N ARG A 69 2.61 10.92 -11.02
CA ARG A 69 1.75 9.75 -10.83
C ARG A 69 1.56 9.46 -9.35
N VAL A 70 0.39 8.97 -9.02
CA VAL A 70 0.01 8.56 -7.66
C VAL A 70 -0.47 7.12 -7.71
N LEU A 71 0.12 6.26 -6.91
CA LEU A 71 -0.29 4.86 -6.80
C LEU A 71 -0.46 4.49 -5.34
N PHE A 72 -1.64 3.97 -5.00
CA PHE A 72 -1.93 3.45 -3.68
C PHE A 72 -1.72 1.93 -3.67
N LEU A 73 -1.01 1.44 -2.67
CA LEU A 73 -0.75 0.01 -2.51
C LEU A 73 -1.38 -0.49 -1.22
N GLU A 74 -2.25 -1.47 -1.34
CA GLU A 74 -2.85 -2.15 -0.20
C GLU A 74 -2.15 -3.49 0.00
N LEU A 75 -1.53 -3.69 1.17
CA LEU A 75 -0.78 -4.89 1.47
C LEU A 75 -1.64 -5.89 2.20
N LYS A 76 -1.66 -7.13 1.71
CA LYS A 76 -2.39 -8.22 2.35
C LYS A 76 -1.54 -9.49 2.34
N SER A 77 -1.66 -10.28 3.41
CA SER A 77 -1.13 -11.64 3.40
C SER A 77 -1.87 -12.47 2.35
N LEU A 78 -1.36 -13.67 2.05
CA LEU A 78 -1.95 -14.54 1.02
C LEU A 78 -3.43 -14.83 1.28
N LYS A 79 -3.83 -14.93 2.54
CA LYS A 79 -5.22 -15.23 2.94
C LYS A 79 -6.01 -14.00 3.36
N GLY A 80 -5.36 -12.85 3.46
CA GLY A 80 -6.02 -11.62 3.89
C GLY A 80 -7.01 -11.11 2.85
N ARG A 81 -8.10 -10.50 3.31
CA ARG A 81 -9.14 -9.94 2.46
C ARG A 81 -9.32 -8.46 2.73
N LEU A 82 -9.76 -7.74 1.73
CA LEU A 82 -10.09 -6.34 1.90
C LEU A 82 -11.32 -6.19 2.80
N SER A 83 -11.27 -5.21 3.70
CA SER A 83 -12.45 -4.80 4.44
C SER A 83 -13.38 -3.98 3.52
N ARG A 84 -14.62 -3.76 3.96
CA ARG A 84 -15.55 -2.91 3.22
C ARG A 84 -15.03 -1.48 3.06
N ALA A 85 -14.37 -0.96 4.10
CA ALA A 85 -13.79 0.38 4.04
C ALA A 85 -12.65 0.44 3.00
N GLN A 86 -11.81 -0.60 2.94
CA GLN A 86 -10.74 -0.69 1.97
C GLN A 86 -11.26 -0.82 0.54
N GLU A 87 -12.33 -1.58 0.33
CA GLU A 87 -12.99 -1.68 -0.98
C GLU A 87 -13.58 -0.34 -1.41
N ALA A 88 -14.22 0.37 -0.47
CA ALA A 88 -14.78 1.70 -0.76
C ALA A 88 -13.69 2.71 -1.10
N PHE A 89 -12.57 2.68 -0.38
CA PHE A 89 -11.42 3.53 -0.70
C PHE A 89 -10.88 3.23 -2.09
N ARG A 90 -10.67 1.94 -2.41
CA ARG A 90 -10.24 1.51 -3.75
C ARG A 90 -11.14 2.08 -4.84
N ASP A 91 -12.45 1.88 -4.69
CA ASP A 91 -13.41 2.31 -5.68
C ASP A 91 -13.42 3.84 -5.84
N ALA A 92 -13.28 4.57 -4.73
CA ALA A 92 -13.26 6.02 -4.75
C ALA A 92 -12.03 6.58 -5.46
N VAL A 93 -10.83 6.03 -5.19
CA VAL A 93 -9.61 6.54 -5.83
C VAL A 93 -9.53 6.13 -7.30
N LEU A 94 -10.00 4.94 -7.65
CA LEU A 94 -10.08 4.53 -9.05
C LEU A 94 -11.05 5.41 -9.84
N ALA A 95 -12.19 5.77 -9.25
CA ALA A 95 -13.16 6.65 -9.90
C ALA A 95 -12.58 8.05 -10.17
N GLN A 96 -11.59 8.48 -9.41
CA GLN A 96 -10.92 9.76 -9.61
C GLN A 96 -9.72 9.66 -10.56
N GLY A 97 -9.40 8.46 -11.06
CA GLY A 97 -8.30 8.26 -11.99
C GLY A 97 -6.95 7.99 -11.33
N PHE A 98 -6.90 7.81 -10.01
CA PHE A 98 -5.66 7.42 -9.33
C PHE A 98 -5.44 5.91 -9.46
N GLY A 99 -4.18 5.48 -9.35
CA GLY A 99 -3.84 4.07 -9.33
C GLY A 99 -4.05 3.44 -7.95
N TRP A 100 -4.46 2.20 -7.95
CA TRP A 100 -4.61 1.40 -6.72
C TRP A 100 -4.28 -0.05 -7.07
N ALA A 101 -3.54 -0.74 -6.21
CA ALA A 101 -3.21 -2.14 -6.41
C ALA A 101 -3.21 -2.91 -5.10
N LEU A 102 -3.67 -4.15 -5.17
CA LEU A 102 -3.56 -5.12 -4.07
C LEU A 102 -2.21 -5.82 -4.20
N VAL A 103 -1.44 -5.83 -3.12
CA VAL A 103 -0.08 -6.37 -3.10
C VAL A 103 0.00 -7.48 -2.07
N ARG A 104 0.28 -8.70 -2.53
CA ARG A 104 0.46 -9.89 -1.69
C ARG A 104 1.90 -10.41 -1.71
N SER A 105 2.75 -9.81 -2.56
CA SER A 105 4.14 -10.21 -2.73
C SER A 105 4.96 -9.05 -3.26
N LEU A 106 6.29 -9.17 -3.21
CA LEU A 106 7.17 -8.19 -3.83
C LEU A 106 6.92 -8.10 -5.34
N ASP A 107 6.70 -9.21 -6.01
CA ASP A 107 6.39 -9.24 -7.44
C ASP A 107 5.13 -8.43 -7.75
N ASP A 108 4.12 -8.55 -6.91
CA ASP A 108 2.90 -7.75 -7.07
C ASP A 108 3.19 -6.25 -7.00
N ALA A 109 4.05 -5.84 -6.06
CA ALA A 109 4.41 -4.43 -5.92
C ALA A 109 5.17 -3.91 -7.12
N LEU A 110 6.18 -4.64 -7.57
CA LEU A 110 6.97 -4.26 -8.76
C LEU A 110 6.09 -4.25 -10.02
N GLY A 111 5.21 -5.25 -10.13
CA GLY A 111 4.24 -5.32 -11.24
C GLY A 111 3.27 -4.15 -11.25
N ALA A 112 2.81 -3.73 -10.07
CA ALA A 112 1.93 -2.58 -9.95
C ALA A 112 2.60 -1.29 -10.43
N LEU A 113 3.87 -1.09 -10.08
CA LEU A 113 4.64 0.06 -10.58
C LEU A 113 4.71 0.04 -12.11
N ALA A 114 5.05 -1.11 -12.69
CA ALA A 114 5.14 -1.26 -14.14
C ALA A 114 3.78 -1.04 -14.82
N ASP A 115 2.74 -1.66 -14.30
CA ASP A 115 1.38 -1.57 -14.86
C ASP A 115 0.83 -0.14 -14.84
N HIS A 116 1.28 0.67 -13.86
CA HIS A 116 0.82 2.05 -13.71
C HIS A 116 1.81 3.08 -14.29
N GLY A 117 2.78 2.63 -15.07
CA GLY A 117 3.68 3.51 -15.81
C GLY A 117 4.77 4.17 -14.99
N PHE A 118 5.13 3.60 -13.85
CA PHE A 118 6.22 4.12 -13.03
C PHE A 118 7.56 3.66 -13.58
N THR A 119 8.51 4.58 -13.68
CA THR A 119 9.88 4.24 -14.01
C THR A 119 10.58 3.67 -12.77
N THR A 120 11.38 2.61 -12.97
CA THR A 120 12.19 2.03 -11.90
C THR A 120 13.64 1.95 -12.35
N ARG A 121 14.55 1.89 -11.36
CA ARG A 121 15.99 1.80 -11.63
C ARG A 121 16.47 0.37 -11.85
N VAL A 122 15.59 -0.61 -11.63
CA VAL A 122 15.91 -2.02 -11.79
C VAL A 122 15.00 -2.65 -12.83
N ALA A 123 15.52 -3.64 -13.55
CA ALA A 123 14.71 -4.40 -14.49
C ALA A 123 13.66 -5.20 -13.72
N TYR A 124 12.44 -5.23 -14.24
CA TYR A 124 11.36 -6.00 -13.63
C TYR A 124 11.53 -7.49 -14.02
N PRO A 125 11.68 -8.39 -13.03
CA PRO A 125 12.10 -9.76 -13.31
C PRO A 125 11.00 -10.72 -13.77
N THR A 126 9.76 -10.30 -13.89
CA THR A 126 8.63 -11.21 -14.16
C THR A 126 8.25 -11.33 -15.62
N GLY A 127 9.04 -10.80 -16.53
CA GLY A 127 8.72 -10.85 -17.95
C GLY A 127 7.59 -9.94 -18.39
N ARG A 128 7.10 -9.07 -17.52
CA ARG A 128 6.16 -8.04 -17.93
C ARG A 128 6.86 -7.03 -18.82
N VAL A 129 6.17 -6.61 -19.87
CA VAL A 129 6.69 -5.58 -20.75
C VAL A 129 6.65 -4.25 -20.02
N ALA A 130 7.81 -3.57 -19.95
CA ALA A 130 7.84 -2.21 -19.40
C ALA A 130 6.95 -1.29 -20.22
N PRO A 131 6.12 -0.47 -19.60
CA PRO A 131 5.27 0.47 -20.33
C PRO A 131 6.07 1.54 -21.03
#